data_aaf89d3648e50f0321f9373c12c18f7f
#
_entry.id   aaf89d3648e50f0321f9373c12c18f7f
#
_cell.length_a   1.000
_cell.length_b   1.000
_cell.length_c   1.000
_cell.angle_alpha   90.00
_cell.angle_beta   90.00
_cell.angle_gamma   90.00
#
_symmetry.space_group_name_H-M   'P 1'
#
loop_
_entity.id
_entity.type
_entity.pdbx_description
1 polymer ?
#
loop_
_entity_poly.entity_id
_entity_poly.type
_entity_poly.pdbx_seq_one_letter_code
_entity_poly.pdbx_strand_id
1 'polypeptide(L)'
;MTKKTSAVATPSLTKKAVVPVYIFPDKRSSIRALWFSLTLVIIAGLVISGVIALVINYLLKNTHFSPAMTNAATPAITTLPVQRTSLYAGLQITVKNAQYASSFADDDIPSSAGVVRLTMQITNPTTNQVGVLYYDVARLLAPHMQPVVPSNVHLSAQVPPGRNDTGWIDFSLSGRVQLATLSLQLGSASLHETMTVIPFQGSFDSTHFFNKSFPQSLLVSYNFNGNLLSYHLKRIDVSYAYQGNQAKAGQQFYLCNFLVDNPNTIDVAPGFGYDYIRLVVQGYSQAPVDSTLPATFKRESHSVSGQVVFAAPAKLQTLTLGFRSQSGGPQQNYVVNL
;
A
#
# COMPACT_ATOMS: atom_id res chain seq x y z
N MET A 1 -9.75 -33.17 58.72
CA MET A 1 -9.22 -31.84 59.14
C MET A 1 -9.76 -30.81 58.15
N THR A 2 -10.81 -30.14 58.57
CA THR A 2 -11.54 -29.12 57.82
C THR A 2 -10.94 -27.74 58.12
N LYS A 3 -10.59 -26.98 57.09
CA LYS A 3 -10.25 -25.54 57.22
C LYS A 3 -11.31 -24.70 56.47
N LYS A 4 -12.14 -24.03 57.25
CA LYS A 4 -13.05 -22.95 56.85
C LYS A 4 -12.21 -21.74 56.43
N THR A 5 -12.53 -21.12 55.32
CA THR A 5 -12.03 -19.76 54.96
C THR A 5 -13.22 -18.82 55.00
N SER A 6 -13.05 -17.76 55.82
CA SER A 6 -14.03 -16.73 56.14
C SER A 6 -14.12 -15.69 55.04
N ALA A 7 -15.38 -15.32 54.70
CA ALA A 7 -15.67 -14.21 53.81
C ALA A 7 -15.60 -12.88 54.57
N VAL A 8 -14.86 -11.90 54.01
CA VAL A 8 -14.81 -10.52 54.52
C VAL A 8 -15.82 -9.70 53.72
N ALA A 9 -16.79 -9.13 54.45
CA ALA A 9 -17.80 -8.22 53.90
C ALA A 9 -17.22 -6.78 53.81
N THR A 10 -17.38 -6.14 52.63
CA THR A 10 -17.04 -4.71 52.38
C THR A 10 -18.25 -3.83 52.69
N PRO A 11 -18.13 -2.72 53.46
CA PRO A 11 -19.25 -1.85 53.77
C PRO A 11 -19.56 -0.89 52.58
N SER A 12 -20.85 -0.78 52.24
CA SER A 12 -21.37 0.17 51.28
C SER A 12 -21.46 1.58 51.84
N LEU A 13 -20.76 2.53 51.24
CA LEU A 13 -20.87 3.97 51.52
C LEU A 13 -22.01 4.56 50.69
N THR A 14 -23.14 4.82 51.33
CA THR A 14 -24.26 5.64 50.80
C THR A 14 -23.83 7.10 50.75
N LYS A 15 -23.59 7.64 49.54
CA LYS A 15 -23.43 9.09 49.30
C LYS A 15 -24.80 9.75 49.25
N LYS A 16 -25.10 10.59 50.27
CA LYS A 16 -26.21 11.53 50.25
C LYS A 16 -26.02 12.56 49.10
N ALA A 17 -26.99 12.62 48.21
CA ALA A 17 -27.06 13.65 47.16
C ALA A 17 -27.43 14.99 47.76
N VAL A 18 -26.54 15.96 47.62
CA VAL A 18 -26.82 17.39 47.92
C VAL A 18 -27.45 18.01 46.66
N VAL A 19 -28.71 18.43 46.78
CA VAL A 19 -29.43 19.14 45.70
C VAL A 19 -29.00 20.61 45.78
N PRO A 20 -28.45 21.19 44.70
CA PRO A 20 -28.14 22.64 44.69
C PRO A 20 -29.46 23.45 44.48
N VAL A 21 -29.70 24.39 45.41
CA VAL A 21 -30.77 25.38 45.29
C VAL A 21 -30.32 26.43 44.23
N TYR A 22 -30.98 26.45 43.08
CA TYR A 22 -30.78 27.50 42.09
C TYR A 22 -31.60 28.73 42.47
N ILE A 23 -30.92 29.84 42.80
CA ILE A 23 -31.51 31.17 42.95
C ILE A 23 -31.54 31.79 41.55
N PHE A 24 -32.76 31.98 41.01
CA PHE A 24 -32.95 32.66 39.71
C PHE A 24 -32.81 34.18 39.91
N PRO A 25 -31.95 34.87 39.15
CA PRO A 25 -31.87 36.32 39.17
C PRO A 25 -33.08 36.95 38.45
N ASP A 26 -33.55 38.05 38.99
CA ASP A 26 -34.74 38.79 38.56
C ASP A 26 -34.62 39.27 37.09
N LYS A 27 -35.62 38.94 36.27
CA LYS A 27 -35.63 38.99 34.81
C LYS A 27 -35.83 40.39 34.22
N ARG A 28 -35.92 41.49 35.04
CA ARG A 28 -36.30 42.82 34.53
C ARG A 28 -35.18 43.82 34.23
N SER A 29 -33.94 43.55 34.64
CA SER A 29 -32.80 44.44 34.37
C SER A 29 -31.95 44.05 33.14
N SER A 30 -32.13 42.83 32.62
CA SER A 30 -31.26 42.31 31.56
C SER A 30 -31.63 42.73 30.12
N ILE A 31 -32.88 43.09 29.87
CA ILE A 31 -33.35 43.39 28.50
C ILE A 31 -32.80 44.74 27.98
N ARG A 32 -32.67 45.76 28.83
CA ARG A 32 -32.09 47.06 28.41
C ARG A 32 -30.58 46.96 28.13
N ALA A 33 -29.86 46.19 28.89
CA ALA A 33 -28.42 45.94 28.66
C ALA A 33 -28.15 45.17 27.35
N LEU A 34 -29.05 44.22 27.00
CA LEU A 34 -28.96 43.45 25.77
C LEU A 34 -29.21 44.32 24.50
N TRP A 35 -30.13 45.25 24.56
CA TRP A 35 -30.40 46.21 23.47
C TRP A 35 -29.24 47.19 23.25
N PHE A 36 -28.60 47.68 24.32
CA PHE A 36 -27.42 48.53 24.20
C PHE A 36 -26.20 47.80 23.64
N SER A 37 -25.95 46.53 24.01
CA SER A 37 -24.86 45.78 23.47
C SER A 37 -25.07 45.40 22.00
N LEU A 38 -26.32 45.08 21.59
CA LEU A 38 -26.64 44.74 20.21
C LEU A 38 -26.48 45.95 19.27
N THR A 39 -26.92 47.14 19.69
CA THR A 39 -26.72 48.37 18.89
C THR A 39 -25.24 48.74 18.76
N LEU A 40 -24.44 48.56 19.81
CA LEU A 40 -23.00 48.84 19.75
C LEU A 40 -22.25 47.90 18.79
N VAL A 41 -22.64 46.63 18.75
CA VAL A 41 -22.07 45.64 17.82
C VAL A 41 -22.43 45.94 16.36
N ILE A 42 -23.70 46.38 16.11
CA ILE A 42 -24.12 46.76 14.76
C ILE A 42 -23.38 48.02 14.26
N ILE A 43 -23.21 49.03 15.12
CA ILE A 43 -22.47 50.25 14.76
C ILE A 43 -20.98 49.92 14.51
N ALA A 44 -20.35 49.09 15.35
CA ALA A 44 -18.98 48.66 15.15
C ALA A 44 -18.82 47.88 13.82
N GLY A 45 -19.74 46.99 13.49
CA GLY A 45 -19.76 46.25 12.22
C GLY A 45 -19.87 47.15 11.00
N LEU A 46 -20.72 48.20 11.06
CA LEU A 46 -20.87 49.18 9.96
C LEU A 46 -19.63 50.05 9.79
N VAL A 47 -18.96 50.43 10.87
CA VAL A 47 -17.72 51.20 10.81
C VAL A 47 -16.59 50.36 10.22
N ILE A 48 -16.46 49.10 10.63
CA ILE A 48 -15.41 48.18 10.11
C ILE A 48 -15.66 47.91 8.62
N SER A 49 -16.89 47.65 8.20
CA SER A 49 -17.20 47.44 6.77
C SER A 49 -16.98 48.70 5.92
N GLY A 50 -17.26 49.89 6.46
CA GLY A 50 -16.95 51.14 5.80
C GLY A 50 -15.47 51.40 5.61
N VAL A 51 -14.66 51.10 6.64
CA VAL A 51 -13.18 51.21 6.56
C VAL A 51 -12.61 50.20 5.56
N ILE A 52 -13.09 48.96 5.57
CA ILE A 52 -12.69 47.93 4.61
C ILE A 52 -13.00 48.35 3.17
N ALA A 53 -14.21 48.87 2.92
CA ALA A 53 -14.61 49.37 1.59
C ALA A 53 -13.77 50.57 1.14
N LEU A 54 -13.39 51.47 2.05
CA LEU A 54 -12.50 52.60 1.75
C LEU A 54 -11.06 52.12 1.44
N VAL A 55 -10.53 51.17 2.19
CA VAL A 55 -9.19 50.58 1.95
C VAL A 55 -9.17 49.85 0.61
N ILE A 56 -10.18 49.04 0.29
CA ILE A 56 -10.31 48.34 -0.98
C ILE A 56 -10.37 49.36 -2.14
N ASN A 57 -11.19 50.42 -2.00
CA ASN A 57 -11.32 51.44 -3.04
C ASN A 57 -10.03 52.28 -3.21
N TYR A 58 -9.29 52.54 -2.12
CA TYR A 58 -8.00 53.19 -2.14
C TYR A 58 -6.94 52.30 -2.82
N LEU A 59 -6.92 51.00 -2.50
CA LEU A 59 -6.04 50.04 -3.14
C LEU A 59 -6.37 49.86 -4.63
N LEU A 60 -7.67 49.78 -5.00
CA LEU A 60 -8.08 49.68 -6.42
C LEU A 60 -7.80 50.96 -7.23
N LYS A 61 -7.83 52.14 -6.64
CA LYS A 61 -7.53 53.41 -7.33
C LYS A 61 -6.00 53.68 -7.45
N ASN A 62 -5.21 53.21 -6.48
CA ASN A 62 -3.79 53.46 -6.46
C ASN A 62 -2.91 52.31 -7.02
N THR A 63 -3.47 51.13 -7.21
CA THR A 63 -2.85 50.09 -8.02
C THR A 63 -3.20 50.35 -9.48
N HIS A 64 -2.44 51.21 -10.14
CA HIS A 64 -2.23 51.10 -11.56
C HIS A 64 -1.47 49.79 -11.76
N PHE A 65 -2.17 48.65 -11.75
CA PHE A 65 -1.65 47.45 -12.39
C PHE A 65 -1.62 47.77 -13.89
N SER A 66 -0.54 48.38 -14.33
CA SER A 66 -0.07 48.13 -15.71
C SER A 66 0.12 46.63 -15.74
N PRO A 67 -0.62 45.89 -16.55
CA PRO A 67 -0.19 44.54 -16.89
C PRO A 67 1.10 44.77 -17.70
N ALA A 68 2.26 44.79 -17.04
CA ALA A 68 3.47 44.41 -17.70
C ALA A 68 3.17 42.98 -18.16
N MET A 69 2.71 42.83 -19.41
CA MET A 69 2.87 41.60 -20.16
C MET A 69 4.36 41.35 -20.28
N THR A 70 5.00 40.96 -19.19
CA THR A 70 6.17 40.15 -19.30
C THR A 70 5.69 38.91 -20.06
N ASN A 71 6.03 38.83 -21.34
CA ASN A 71 6.06 37.55 -22.05
C ASN A 71 7.02 36.69 -21.24
N ALA A 72 6.51 36.07 -20.19
CA ALA A 72 7.22 35.01 -19.46
C ALA A 72 7.49 33.97 -20.53
N ALA A 73 8.71 33.88 -21.00
CA ALA A 73 9.13 32.90 -21.97
C ALA A 73 8.66 31.55 -21.41
N THR A 74 7.80 30.87 -22.15
CA THR A 74 7.33 29.52 -21.75
C THR A 74 8.59 28.71 -21.42
N PRO A 75 8.67 28.10 -20.22
CA PRO A 75 9.86 27.36 -19.81
C PRO A 75 10.19 26.31 -20.86
N ALA A 76 11.44 26.28 -21.31
CA ALA A 76 11.88 25.27 -22.27
C ALA A 76 11.76 23.88 -21.63
N ILE A 77 10.91 23.02 -22.18
CA ILE A 77 10.72 21.64 -21.74
C ILE A 77 11.62 20.73 -22.54
N THR A 78 12.53 20.02 -21.87
CA THR A 78 13.32 18.95 -22.45
C THR A 78 12.60 17.62 -22.22
N THR A 79 12.37 16.81 -23.25
CA THR A 79 11.67 15.52 -23.14
C THR A 79 12.58 14.38 -23.59
N LEU A 80 12.60 13.29 -22.82
CA LEU A 80 13.25 12.02 -23.13
C LEU A 80 12.18 10.92 -23.17
N PRO A 81 11.97 10.24 -24.32
CA PRO A 81 11.17 9.03 -24.38
C PRO A 81 11.86 7.91 -23.60
N VAL A 82 11.14 7.27 -22.65
CA VAL A 82 11.67 6.18 -21.83
C VAL A 82 11.10 4.83 -22.27
N GLN A 83 9.77 4.70 -22.35
CA GLN A 83 9.03 3.51 -22.81
C GLN A 83 9.50 2.22 -22.14
N ARG A 84 9.61 2.23 -20.81
CA ARG A 84 10.08 1.08 -20.03
C ARG A 84 9.05 0.64 -19.02
N THR A 85 8.87 -0.68 -18.95
CA THR A 85 7.88 -1.34 -18.11
C THR A 85 8.54 -2.25 -17.11
N SER A 86 8.09 -2.23 -15.86
CA SER A 86 8.47 -3.17 -14.81
C SER A 86 7.26 -3.52 -13.95
N LEU A 87 7.42 -4.50 -13.05
CA LEU A 87 6.41 -4.83 -12.03
C LEU A 87 6.81 -4.31 -10.67
N TYR A 88 5.84 -3.78 -9.94
CA TYR A 88 5.95 -3.42 -8.53
C TYR A 88 4.60 -3.65 -7.84
N ALA A 89 4.60 -4.32 -6.71
CA ALA A 89 3.39 -4.68 -5.93
C ALA A 89 2.28 -5.39 -6.76
N GLY A 90 2.66 -6.07 -7.84
CA GLY A 90 1.73 -6.70 -8.79
C GLY A 90 1.19 -5.78 -9.87
N LEU A 91 1.46 -4.50 -9.82
CA LEU A 91 1.14 -3.54 -10.87
C LEU A 91 2.20 -3.55 -11.96
N GLN A 92 1.77 -3.46 -13.21
CA GLN A 92 2.62 -3.19 -14.35
C GLN A 92 2.79 -1.68 -14.49
N ILE A 93 3.99 -1.18 -14.27
CA ILE A 93 4.33 0.25 -14.26
C ILE A 93 5.17 0.55 -15.49
N THR A 94 4.65 1.41 -16.36
CA THR A 94 5.33 1.88 -17.58
C THR A 94 5.67 3.36 -17.43
N VAL A 95 6.96 3.69 -17.43
CA VAL A 95 7.43 5.07 -17.59
C VAL A 95 7.41 5.40 -19.08
N LYS A 96 6.51 6.29 -19.52
CA LYS A 96 6.36 6.69 -20.93
C LYS A 96 7.46 7.66 -21.35
N ASN A 97 7.62 8.72 -20.60
CA ASN A 97 8.64 9.74 -20.84
C ASN A 97 9.07 10.39 -19.52
N ALA A 98 10.22 11.03 -19.60
CA ALA A 98 10.73 11.96 -18.60
C ALA A 98 10.85 13.34 -19.21
N GLN A 99 10.38 14.36 -18.50
CA GLN A 99 10.44 15.76 -18.89
C GLN A 99 11.21 16.56 -17.84
N TYR A 100 11.98 17.55 -18.28
CA TYR A 100 12.64 18.50 -17.39
C TYR A 100 12.29 19.93 -17.82
N ALA A 101 11.87 20.72 -16.84
CA ALA A 101 11.60 22.14 -17.00
C ALA A 101 11.98 22.90 -15.71
N SER A 102 12.11 24.22 -15.77
CA SER A 102 12.22 25.06 -14.57
C SER A 102 10.92 25.05 -13.77
N SER A 103 9.77 24.92 -14.45
CA SER A 103 8.43 24.72 -13.89
C SER A 103 7.50 24.18 -14.97
N PHE A 104 6.41 23.53 -14.58
CA PHE A 104 5.30 23.19 -15.46
C PHE A 104 4.15 24.17 -15.21
N ALA A 105 3.25 24.31 -16.19
CA ALA A 105 2.15 25.28 -16.12
C ALA A 105 1.13 24.98 -15.00
N ASP A 106 1.12 23.73 -14.53
CA ASP A 106 0.27 23.19 -13.46
C ASP A 106 1.00 23.03 -12.12
N ASP A 107 2.22 23.57 -11.99
CA ASP A 107 2.98 23.56 -10.73
C ASP A 107 2.44 24.64 -9.77
N ASP A 108 2.01 24.22 -8.58
CA ASP A 108 1.59 25.14 -7.52
C ASP A 108 2.75 25.91 -6.90
N ILE A 109 3.96 25.31 -6.91
CA ILE A 109 5.17 25.87 -6.31
C ILE A 109 6.33 25.79 -7.31
N PRO A 110 6.85 26.94 -7.79
CA PRO A 110 8.02 26.96 -8.67
C PRO A 110 9.24 26.38 -7.95
N SER A 111 9.93 25.43 -8.59
CA SER A 111 11.20 24.92 -8.10
C SER A 111 12.34 25.89 -8.43
N SER A 112 13.27 26.10 -7.50
CA SER A 112 14.43 26.97 -7.71
C SER A 112 15.44 26.45 -8.74
N ALA A 113 15.46 25.14 -9.00
CA ALA A 113 16.48 24.49 -9.86
C ALA A 113 15.87 23.66 -10.99
N GLY A 114 14.59 23.36 -10.93
CA GLY A 114 13.84 22.63 -11.94
C GLY A 114 13.10 21.41 -11.40
N VAL A 115 12.24 20.88 -12.24
CA VAL A 115 11.38 19.74 -11.95
C VAL A 115 11.59 18.67 -13.01
N VAL A 116 11.71 17.42 -12.59
CA VAL A 116 11.58 16.25 -13.46
C VAL A 116 10.19 15.70 -13.31
N ARG A 117 9.43 15.66 -14.40
CA ARG A 117 8.10 15.03 -14.50
C ARG A 117 8.21 13.69 -15.22
N LEU A 118 7.71 12.64 -14.59
CA LEU A 118 7.59 11.32 -15.21
C LEU A 118 6.14 11.05 -15.59
N THR A 119 5.85 10.97 -16.88
CA THR A 119 4.55 10.48 -17.35
C THR A 119 4.54 8.97 -17.29
N MET A 120 3.54 8.42 -16.61
CA MET A 120 3.46 7.00 -16.31
C MET A 120 2.10 6.42 -16.70
N GLN A 121 2.09 5.15 -17.02
CA GLN A 121 0.90 4.33 -17.15
C GLN A 121 1.02 3.17 -16.16
N ILE A 122 -0.02 2.98 -15.36
CA ILE A 122 -0.12 1.92 -14.35
C ILE A 122 -1.25 0.98 -14.78
N THR A 123 -0.96 -0.31 -14.89
CA THR A 123 -1.95 -1.33 -15.20
C THR A 123 -2.02 -2.32 -14.06
N ASN A 124 -3.22 -2.65 -13.60
CA ASN A 124 -3.43 -3.70 -12.62
C ASN A 124 -3.91 -4.99 -13.32
N PRO A 125 -3.02 -5.94 -13.61
CA PRO A 125 -3.39 -7.23 -14.21
C PRO A 125 -3.91 -8.24 -13.17
N THR A 126 -3.92 -7.90 -11.89
CA THR A 126 -4.34 -8.80 -10.81
C THR A 126 -5.86 -8.83 -10.65
N THR A 127 -6.35 -9.78 -9.87
CA THR A 127 -7.77 -9.90 -9.52
C THR A 127 -8.20 -9.04 -8.35
N ASN A 128 -7.25 -8.43 -7.65
CA ASN A 128 -7.47 -7.60 -6.46
C ASN A 128 -7.18 -6.13 -6.75
N GLN A 129 -7.83 -5.23 -6.02
CA GLN A 129 -7.44 -3.84 -6.01
C GLN A 129 -6.05 -3.70 -5.37
N VAL A 130 -5.16 -2.94 -6.01
CA VAL A 130 -3.80 -2.69 -5.51
C VAL A 130 -3.63 -1.22 -5.19
N GLY A 131 -3.13 -0.93 -3.98
CA GLY A 131 -2.82 0.41 -3.51
C GLY A 131 -1.31 0.67 -3.51
N VAL A 132 -0.90 1.87 -3.98
CA VAL A 132 0.50 2.32 -3.95
C VAL A 132 0.55 3.78 -3.50
N LEU A 133 1.25 4.03 -2.40
CA LEU A 133 1.56 5.38 -1.92
C LEU A 133 2.88 5.86 -2.55
N TYR A 134 2.80 6.48 -3.72
CA TYR A 134 3.98 6.88 -4.50
C TYR A 134 4.94 7.80 -3.74
N TYR A 135 4.45 8.66 -2.85
CA TYR A 135 5.28 9.49 -1.98
C TYR A 135 6.23 8.66 -1.09
N ASP A 136 5.80 7.47 -0.68
CA ASP A 136 6.57 6.61 0.21
C ASP A 136 7.53 5.70 -0.57
N VAL A 137 7.12 5.22 -1.74
CA VAL A 137 7.83 4.17 -2.47
C VAL A 137 8.61 4.65 -3.69
N ALA A 138 8.23 5.78 -4.31
CA ALA A 138 8.92 6.28 -5.50
C ALA A 138 10.11 7.18 -5.11
N ARG A 139 11.24 6.99 -5.78
CA ARG A 139 12.43 7.84 -5.66
C ARG A 139 13.04 8.07 -7.03
N LEU A 140 13.39 9.31 -7.33
CA LEU A 140 14.21 9.61 -8.49
C LEU A 140 15.67 9.50 -8.08
N LEU A 141 16.40 8.65 -8.78
CA LEU A 141 17.83 8.45 -8.59
C LEU A 141 18.59 9.27 -9.64
N ALA A 142 19.54 10.08 -9.20
CA ALA A 142 20.45 10.83 -10.03
C ALA A 142 21.89 10.57 -9.57
N PRO A 143 22.89 10.56 -10.47
CA PRO A 143 24.29 10.41 -10.11
C PRO A 143 24.71 11.48 -9.09
N HIS A 144 25.42 11.06 -8.06
CA HIS A 144 25.99 11.95 -7.01
C HIS A 144 24.96 12.75 -6.21
N MET A 145 23.67 12.39 -6.27
CA MET A 145 22.60 13.00 -5.48
C MET A 145 21.96 11.96 -4.55
N GLN A 146 21.41 12.44 -3.45
CA GLN A 146 20.54 11.60 -2.62
C GLN A 146 19.25 11.28 -3.40
N PRO A 147 18.62 10.12 -3.15
CA PRO A 147 17.33 9.79 -3.75
C PRO A 147 16.30 10.89 -3.49
N VAL A 148 15.70 11.42 -4.56
CA VAL A 148 14.73 12.51 -4.49
C VAL A 148 13.33 11.95 -4.30
N VAL A 149 12.61 12.45 -3.32
CA VAL A 149 11.21 12.10 -3.07
C VAL A 149 10.28 12.84 -4.05
N PRO A 150 9.10 12.30 -4.39
CA PRO A 150 8.11 13.02 -5.16
C PRO A 150 7.74 14.35 -4.50
N SER A 151 7.67 15.42 -5.29
CA SER A 151 7.12 16.73 -4.88
C SER A 151 5.63 16.82 -5.18
N ASN A 152 5.16 16.13 -6.24
CA ASN A 152 3.75 16.07 -6.60
C ASN A 152 3.42 14.73 -7.27
N VAL A 153 2.19 14.21 -7.07
CA VAL A 153 1.73 12.92 -7.62
C VAL A 153 0.33 13.07 -8.17
N HIS A 154 0.18 12.86 -9.47
CA HIS A 154 -1.10 12.84 -10.19
C HIS A 154 -1.38 11.42 -10.73
N LEU A 155 -1.23 10.43 -9.88
CA LEU A 155 -1.60 9.04 -10.11
C LEU A 155 -2.57 8.61 -9.01
N SER A 156 -3.51 7.73 -9.35
CA SER A 156 -4.40 7.15 -8.37
C SER A 156 -3.59 6.31 -7.36
N ALA A 157 -3.84 6.53 -6.07
CA ALA A 157 -3.27 5.70 -5.01
C ALA A 157 -3.83 4.27 -5.02
N GLN A 158 -4.93 4.01 -5.74
CA GLN A 158 -5.56 2.71 -5.83
C GLN A 158 -5.99 2.41 -7.27
N VAL A 159 -5.56 1.25 -7.77
CA VAL A 159 -5.88 0.80 -9.13
C VAL A 159 -6.75 -0.46 -9.04
N PRO A 160 -8.03 -0.40 -9.46
CA PRO A 160 -8.92 -1.55 -9.47
C PRO A 160 -8.44 -2.67 -10.42
N PRO A 161 -8.91 -3.93 -10.23
CA PRO A 161 -8.57 -5.05 -11.10
C PRO A 161 -8.85 -4.76 -12.57
N GLY A 162 -7.91 -5.12 -13.45
CA GLY A 162 -8.05 -4.97 -14.91
C GLY A 162 -8.11 -3.53 -15.41
N ARG A 163 -7.84 -2.53 -14.55
CA ARG A 163 -7.87 -1.11 -14.93
C ARG A 163 -6.48 -0.56 -15.18
N ASN A 164 -6.47 0.50 -16.00
CA ASN A 164 -5.31 1.32 -16.27
C ASN A 164 -5.53 2.70 -15.66
N ASP A 165 -4.46 3.26 -15.13
CA ASP A 165 -4.35 4.65 -14.72
C ASP A 165 -3.21 5.31 -15.48
N THR A 166 -3.35 6.59 -15.82
CA THR A 166 -2.32 7.38 -16.52
C THR A 166 -2.22 8.73 -15.84
N GLY A 167 -1.01 9.12 -15.50
CA GLY A 167 -0.74 10.37 -14.83
C GLY A 167 0.75 10.66 -14.77
N TRP A 168 1.17 11.46 -13.79
CA TRP A 168 2.57 11.83 -13.65
C TRP A 168 3.00 11.91 -12.18
N ILE A 169 4.31 11.87 -12.00
CA ILE A 169 4.99 12.16 -10.73
C ILE A 169 6.05 13.22 -10.99
N ASP A 170 6.07 14.26 -10.17
CA ASP A 170 7.07 15.32 -10.21
C ASP A 170 8.10 15.16 -9.09
N PHE A 171 9.34 15.50 -9.44
CA PHE A 171 10.48 15.50 -8.52
C PHE A 171 11.19 16.86 -8.62
N SER A 172 11.14 17.64 -7.54
CA SER A 172 11.86 18.91 -7.45
C SER A 172 13.34 18.68 -7.22
N LEU A 173 14.19 19.34 -8.03
CA LEU A 173 15.62 19.14 -8.00
C LEU A 173 16.34 20.33 -7.37
N SER A 174 17.50 20.06 -6.79
CA SER A 174 18.43 21.09 -6.28
C SER A 174 19.46 21.55 -7.33
N GLY A 175 19.48 20.93 -8.52
CA GLY A 175 20.42 21.23 -9.60
C GLY A 175 19.98 20.70 -10.95
N ARG A 176 20.68 21.11 -12.01
CA ARG A 176 20.43 20.59 -13.36
C ARG A 176 20.87 19.13 -13.48
N VAL A 177 20.10 18.33 -14.21
CA VAL A 177 20.36 16.91 -14.46
C VAL A 177 20.26 16.60 -15.95
N GLN A 178 20.93 15.54 -16.37
CA GLN A 178 20.73 14.92 -17.67
C GLN A 178 19.71 13.81 -17.53
N LEU A 179 18.53 13.91 -18.18
CA LEU A 179 17.45 12.94 -18.08
C LEU A 179 17.91 11.50 -18.36
N ALA A 180 18.84 11.33 -19.31
CA ALA A 180 19.38 10.03 -19.68
C ALA A 180 20.11 9.28 -18.56
N THR A 181 20.62 9.99 -17.56
CA THR A 181 21.37 9.40 -16.43
C THR A 181 20.49 9.06 -15.23
N LEU A 182 19.19 9.37 -15.31
CA LEU A 182 18.25 9.16 -14.21
C LEU A 182 17.64 7.77 -14.23
N SER A 183 17.11 7.38 -13.07
CA SER A 183 16.31 6.16 -12.90
C SER A 183 15.16 6.43 -11.94
N LEU A 184 14.04 5.75 -12.15
CA LEU A 184 12.97 5.65 -11.18
C LEU A 184 13.18 4.40 -10.33
N GLN A 185 13.29 4.56 -9.01
CA GLN A 185 13.25 3.46 -8.06
C GLN A 185 11.86 3.38 -7.44
N LEU A 186 11.33 2.16 -7.33
CA LEU A 186 10.09 1.82 -6.63
C LEU A 186 10.40 0.81 -5.54
N GLY A 187 9.86 1.04 -4.36
CA GLY A 187 10.03 0.19 -3.17
C GLY A 187 10.28 1.00 -1.92
N SER A 188 9.76 0.51 -0.79
CA SER A 188 9.91 1.14 0.51
C SER A 188 11.15 0.60 1.23
N ALA A 189 12.13 1.46 1.48
CA ALA A 189 13.31 1.11 2.27
C ALA A 189 12.95 0.81 3.73
N SER A 190 11.97 1.51 4.30
CA SER A 190 11.51 1.30 5.68
C SER A 190 10.82 -0.06 5.87
N LEU A 191 10.15 -0.58 4.84
CA LEU A 191 9.53 -1.89 4.83
C LEU A 191 10.49 -3.00 4.36
N HIS A 192 11.74 -2.65 4.03
CA HIS A 192 12.76 -3.55 3.50
C HIS A 192 12.30 -4.29 2.24
N GLU A 193 11.56 -3.62 1.37
CA GLU A 193 11.06 -4.20 0.12
C GLU A 193 12.16 -4.43 -0.91
N THR A 194 11.94 -5.40 -1.80
CA THR A 194 12.75 -5.56 -3.01
C THR A 194 12.55 -4.35 -3.92
N MET A 195 13.62 -3.61 -4.17
CA MET A 195 13.60 -2.41 -4.99
C MET A 195 13.54 -2.76 -6.48
N THR A 196 12.63 -2.10 -7.18
CA THR A 196 12.56 -2.11 -8.65
C THR A 196 13.19 -0.81 -9.16
N VAL A 197 14.22 -0.89 -10.00
CA VAL A 197 14.89 0.28 -10.58
C VAL A 197 14.69 0.30 -12.09
N ILE A 198 14.10 1.37 -12.61
CA ILE A 198 13.82 1.58 -14.04
C ILE A 198 14.75 2.71 -14.52
N PRO A 199 15.88 2.40 -15.17
CA PRO A 199 16.77 3.43 -15.73
C PRO A 199 16.09 4.07 -16.94
N PHE A 200 16.32 5.36 -17.19
CA PHE A 200 15.68 6.04 -18.33
C PHE A 200 16.41 5.77 -19.65
N GLN A 201 17.67 5.41 -19.58
CA GLN A 201 18.46 5.01 -20.75
C GLN A 201 19.39 3.83 -20.42
N GLY A 202 20.03 3.22 -21.42
CA GLY A 202 20.94 2.08 -21.26
C GLY A 202 20.21 0.72 -21.26
N SER A 203 20.88 -0.34 -20.85
CA SER A 203 20.30 -1.70 -20.76
C SER A 203 19.33 -1.80 -19.59
N PHE A 204 18.22 -2.50 -19.79
CA PHE A 204 17.22 -2.76 -18.76
C PHE A 204 16.59 -4.13 -18.99
N ASP A 205 16.78 -5.05 -18.06
CA ASP A 205 16.09 -6.33 -18.07
C ASP A 205 14.71 -6.16 -17.40
N SER A 206 13.71 -5.91 -18.21
CA SER A 206 12.33 -5.78 -17.74
C SER A 206 11.76 -7.10 -17.21
N THR A 207 12.32 -8.25 -17.63
CA THR A 207 11.78 -9.59 -17.31
C THR A 207 12.12 -10.04 -15.89
N HIS A 208 13.12 -9.41 -15.26
CA HIS A 208 13.60 -9.77 -13.92
C HIS A 208 12.49 -9.81 -12.87
N PHE A 209 11.55 -8.88 -12.93
CA PHE A 209 10.43 -8.77 -11.98
C PHE A 209 9.15 -9.46 -12.42
N PHE A 210 9.10 -10.01 -13.65
CA PHE A 210 7.90 -10.70 -14.14
C PHE A 210 7.73 -12.06 -13.45
N ASN A 211 6.47 -12.45 -13.29
CA ASN A 211 6.12 -13.73 -12.70
C ASN A 211 6.64 -14.88 -13.56
N LYS A 212 7.14 -15.93 -12.92
CA LYS A 212 7.56 -17.18 -13.56
C LYS A 212 6.66 -18.30 -13.10
N SER A 213 6.31 -19.21 -13.99
CA SER A 213 5.47 -20.36 -13.70
C SER A 213 6.20 -21.66 -14.01
N PHE A 214 6.17 -22.57 -13.05
CA PHE A 214 6.82 -23.88 -13.13
C PHE A 214 5.74 -24.97 -13.01
N PRO A 215 5.36 -25.66 -14.11
CA PRO A 215 4.46 -26.79 -14.07
C PRO A 215 4.99 -27.90 -13.15
N GLN A 216 4.10 -28.54 -12.41
CA GLN A 216 4.43 -29.60 -11.46
C GLN A 216 3.51 -30.81 -11.65
N SER A 217 3.97 -31.99 -11.24
CA SER A 217 3.18 -33.22 -11.27
C SER A 217 3.26 -34.00 -9.95
N LEU A 218 3.63 -33.35 -8.87
CA LEU A 218 3.74 -33.96 -7.55
C LEU A 218 2.36 -34.35 -7.02
N LEU A 219 2.23 -35.63 -6.64
CA LEU A 219 1.08 -36.16 -5.88
C LEU A 219 1.53 -36.44 -4.44
N VAL A 220 0.84 -35.86 -3.49
CA VAL A 220 1.02 -36.12 -2.06
C VAL A 220 -0.20 -36.79 -1.51
N SER A 221 -0.03 -38.01 -0.99
CA SER A 221 -1.06 -38.73 -0.23
C SER A 221 -0.93 -38.35 1.25
N TYR A 222 -1.86 -37.53 1.72
CA TYR A 222 -1.86 -37.01 3.09
C TYR A 222 -2.90 -37.73 3.95
N ASN A 223 -2.45 -38.36 5.01
CA ASN A 223 -3.35 -39.06 5.95
C ASN A 223 -3.67 -38.12 7.13
N PHE A 224 -4.93 -37.80 7.30
CA PHE A 224 -5.47 -37.05 8.43
C PHE A 224 -6.44 -37.92 9.24
N ASN A 225 -6.01 -38.37 10.44
CA ASN A 225 -6.83 -39.22 11.34
C ASN A 225 -7.42 -40.44 10.65
N GLY A 226 -6.64 -41.17 9.86
CA GLY A 226 -7.08 -42.33 9.12
C GLY A 226 -7.77 -42.04 7.78
N ASN A 227 -8.05 -40.79 7.46
CA ASN A 227 -8.67 -40.38 6.21
C ASN A 227 -7.63 -39.86 5.22
N LEU A 228 -7.64 -40.41 4.02
CA LEU A 228 -6.65 -40.04 2.98
C LEU A 228 -7.17 -38.88 2.16
N LEU A 229 -6.35 -37.83 2.01
CA LEU A 229 -6.52 -36.75 1.04
C LEU A 229 -5.40 -36.81 0.01
N SER A 230 -5.72 -36.53 -1.25
CA SER A 230 -4.75 -36.50 -2.35
C SER A 230 -4.52 -35.08 -2.82
N TYR A 231 -3.31 -34.56 -2.61
CA TYR A 231 -2.89 -33.22 -3.02
C TYR A 231 -2.08 -33.31 -4.31
N HIS A 232 -2.62 -32.78 -5.40
CA HIS A 232 -1.95 -32.68 -6.68
C HIS A 232 -1.36 -31.27 -6.83
N LEU A 233 -0.07 -31.09 -6.65
CA LEU A 233 0.61 -29.84 -6.97
C LEU A 233 0.68 -29.71 -8.49
N LYS A 234 0.00 -28.73 -9.05
CA LYS A 234 -0.10 -28.51 -10.51
C LYS A 234 0.91 -27.53 -11.03
N ARG A 235 1.23 -26.52 -10.23
CA ARG A 235 2.08 -25.40 -10.64
C ARG A 235 2.62 -24.66 -9.43
N ILE A 236 3.83 -24.13 -9.56
CA ILE A 236 4.40 -23.13 -8.66
C ILE A 236 4.60 -21.85 -9.45
N ASP A 237 3.95 -20.77 -9.03
CA ASP A 237 4.22 -19.44 -9.56
C ASP A 237 5.17 -18.72 -8.63
N VAL A 238 6.17 -18.04 -9.18
CA VAL A 238 7.18 -17.29 -8.43
C VAL A 238 7.02 -15.81 -8.79
N SER A 239 6.89 -14.97 -7.77
CA SER A 239 6.61 -13.56 -7.95
C SER A 239 7.32 -12.70 -6.90
N TYR A 240 7.64 -11.45 -7.25
CA TYR A 240 8.07 -10.44 -6.28
C TYR A 240 6.89 -9.73 -5.60
N ALA A 241 5.65 -10.05 -6.01
CA ALA A 241 4.45 -9.42 -5.44
C ALA A 241 3.35 -10.43 -5.18
N TYR A 242 2.59 -10.22 -4.10
CA TYR A 242 1.41 -10.99 -3.77
C TYR A 242 0.36 -10.09 -3.10
N GLN A 243 -0.88 -10.07 -3.63
CA GLN A 243 -2.01 -9.29 -3.12
C GLN A 243 -1.68 -7.81 -2.84
N GLY A 244 -0.95 -7.17 -3.77
CA GLY A 244 -0.55 -5.77 -3.63
C GLY A 244 0.65 -5.52 -2.71
N ASN A 245 1.21 -6.55 -2.08
CA ASN A 245 2.41 -6.44 -1.27
C ASN A 245 3.65 -6.79 -2.09
N GLN A 246 4.71 -6.00 -1.97
CA GLN A 246 6.02 -6.29 -2.54
C GLN A 246 6.80 -7.21 -1.59
N ALA A 247 7.54 -8.17 -2.15
CA ALA A 247 8.40 -9.05 -1.36
C ALA A 247 9.53 -8.26 -0.69
N LYS A 248 9.98 -8.71 0.47
CA LYS A 248 11.14 -8.14 1.15
C LYS A 248 12.43 -8.38 0.34
N ALA A 249 13.41 -7.53 0.55
CA ALA A 249 14.72 -7.65 -0.09
C ALA A 249 15.31 -9.05 0.11
N GLY A 250 15.74 -9.65 -1.01
CA GLY A 250 16.26 -11.02 -1.02
C GLY A 250 15.20 -12.11 -0.96
N GLN A 251 13.91 -11.80 -0.98
CA GLN A 251 12.80 -12.76 -0.97
C GLN A 251 11.96 -12.69 -2.24
N GLN A 252 11.19 -13.76 -2.46
CA GLN A 252 10.11 -13.88 -3.44
C GLN A 252 8.94 -14.63 -2.81
N PHE A 253 7.76 -14.47 -3.41
CA PHE A 253 6.60 -15.30 -3.11
C PHE A 253 6.59 -16.53 -4.00
N TYR A 254 6.35 -17.69 -3.40
CA TYR A 254 6.17 -18.98 -4.06
C TYR A 254 4.73 -19.43 -3.85
N LEU A 255 3.95 -19.42 -4.92
CA LEU A 255 2.52 -19.69 -4.93
C LEU A 255 2.28 -21.13 -5.41
N CYS A 256 2.11 -22.07 -4.48
CA CYS A 256 1.89 -23.49 -4.76
C CYS A 256 0.42 -23.73 -5.05
N ASN A 257 0.08 -24.06 -6.30
CA ASN A 257 -1.30 -24.28 -6.76
C ASN A 257 -1.63 -25.77 -6.70
N PHE A 258 -2.63 -26.11 -5.89
CA PHE A 258 -3.09 -27.49 -5.64
C PHE A 258 -4.47 -27.75 -6.21
N LEU A 259 -4.70 -29.00 -6.61
CA LEU A 259 -6.00 -29.65 -6.68
C LEU A 259 -6.04 -30.72 -5.63
N VAL A 260 -7.10 -30.79 -4.84
CA VAL A 260 -7.22 -31.73 -3.73
C VAL A 260 -8.44 -32.60 -3.92
N ASP A 261 -8.26 -33.93 -3.75
CA ASP A 261 -9.32 -34.91 -3.77
C ASP A 261 -9.57 -35.44 -2.36
N ASN A 262 -10.82 -35.56 -1.98
CA ASN A 262 -11.25 -36.29 -0.81
C ASN A 262 -12.08 -37.54 -1.25
N PRO A 263 -11.46 -38.72 -1.39
CA PRO A 263 -12.16 -39.95 -1.79
C PRO A 263 -12.97 -40.56 -0.65
N ASN A 264 -12.91 -40.01 0.57
CA ASN A 264 -13.61 -40.59 1.72
C ASN A 264 -15.10 -40.28 1.64
N THR A 265 -15.90 -41.17 2.23
CA THR A 265 -17.38 -41.03 2.37
C THR A 265 -17.79 -40.04 3.45
N ILE A 266 -16.83 -39.37 4.09
CA ILE A 266 -17.03 -38.34 5.12
C ILE A 266 -16.32 -37.06 4.77
N ASP A 267 -16.76 -35.94 5.34
CA ASP A 267 -16.06 -34.67 5.30
C ASP A 267 -14.74 -34.77 6.09
N VAL A 268 -13.64 -34.31 5.55
CA VAL A 268 -12.31 -34.30 6.19
C VAL A 268 -11.90 -32.88 6.46
N ALA A 269 -11.59 -32.53 7.71
CA ALA A 269 -11.23 -31.19 8.16
C ALA A 269 -9.79 -31.14 8.69
N PRO A 270 -8.76 -31.07 7.84
CA PRO A 270 -7.37 -31.00 8.27
C PRO A 270 -6.99 -29.64 8.89
N GLY A 271 -7.86 -28.66 8.85
CA GLY A 271 -7.59 -27.27 9.18
C GLY A 271 -7.17 -26.45 7.95
N PHE A 272 -6.66 -25.27 8.18
CA PHE A 272 -6.18 -24.40 7.11
C PHE A 272 -4.81 -24.85 6.60
N GLY A 273 -4.47 -24.55 5.34
CA GLY A 273 -3.18 -24.92 4.74
C GLY A 273 -1.97 -24.52 5.58
N TYR A 274 -2.04 -23.39 6.30
CA TYR A 274 -0.97 -22.96 7.21
C TYR A 274 -0.88 -23.79 8.52
N ASP A 275 -1.78 -24.71 8.79
CA ASP A 275 -1.68 -25.59 9.97
C ASP A 275 -0.79 -26.80 9.68
N TYR A 276 -0.86 -27.35 8.45
CA TYR A 276 -0.23 -28.63 8.10
C TYR A 276 0.73 -28.59 6.91
N ILE A 277 0.69 -27.58 6.03
CA ILE A 277 1.66 -27.42 4.94
C ILE A 277 2.78 -26.48 5.38
N ARG A 278 4.02 -26.84 5.05
CA ARG A 278 5.22 -26.10 5.41
C ARG A 278 6.16 -25.99 4.20
N LEU A 279 6.94 -24.93 4.18
CA LEU A 279 8.12 -24.84 3.34
C LEU A 279 9.35 -25.08 4.20
N VAL A 280 10.20 -26.01 3.79
CA VAL A 280 11.48 -26.29 4.46
C VAL A 280 12.59 -25.60 3.70
N VAL A 281 13.24 -24.63 4.32
CA VAL A 281 14.35 -23.86 3.76
C VAL A 281 15.53 -23.97 4.73
N GLN A 282 16.68 -24.42 4.24
CA GLN A 282 17.89 -24.57 5.04
C GLN A 282 17.68 -25.33 6.36
N GLY A 283 16.81 -26.36 6.34
CA GLY A 283 16.48 -27.16 7.50
C GLY A 283 15.40 -26.54 8.43
N TYR A 284 14.98 -25.32 8.21
CA TYR A 284 13.92 -24.68 8.97
C TYR A 284 12.57 -24.82 8.28
N SER A 285 11.56 -25.18 9.08
CA SER A 285 10.17 -25.34 8.62
C SER A 285 9.38 -24.06 8.88
N GLN A 286 8.93 -23.39 7.81
CA GLN A 286 8.15 -22.15 7.91
C GLN A 286 6.70 -22.36 7.47
N ALA A 287 5.77 -21.64 8.11
CA ALA A 287 4.37 -21.62 7.73
C ALA A 287 4.16 -20.78 6.45
N PRO A 288 3.10 -21.06 5.68
CA PRO A 288 2.67 -20.16 4.62
C PRO A 288 2.34 -18.76 5.17
N VAL A 289 2.46 -17.75 4.30
CA VAL A 289 1.98 -16.39 4.58
C VAL A 289 0.50 -16.25 4.24
N ASP A 290 -0.02 -17.12 3.35
CA ASP A 290 -1.43 -17.19 3.00
C ASP A 290 -1.81 -18.58 2.45
N SER A 291 -3.10 -18.93 2.55
CA SER A 291 -3.67 -20.15 1.98
C SER A 291 -5.14 -19.96 1.65
N THR A 292 -5.51 -20.33 0.42
CA THR A 292 -6.91 -20.40 -0.05
C THR A 292 -7.47 -21.83 -0.03
N LEU A 293 -6.69 -22.82 0.46
CA LEU A 293 -7.20 -24.17 0.65
C LEU A 293 -8.33 -24.14 1.71
N PRO A 294 -9.46 -24.81 1.45
CA PRO A 294 -10.54 -24.87 2.42
C PRO A 294 -10.10 -25.65 3.67
N ALA A 295 -10.59 -25.22 4.84
CA ALA A 295 -10.32 -25.91 6.10
C ALA A 295 -11.01 -27.31 6.17
N THR A 296 -11.99 -27.55 5.31
CA THR A 296 -12.76 -28.81 5.23
C THR A 296 -12.95 -29.20 3.78
N PHE A 297 -12.57 -30.41 3.43
CA PHE A 297 -12.87 -31.04 2.15
C PHE A 297 -14.11 -31.90 2.26
N LYS A 298 -15.12 -31.62 1.43
CA LYS A 298 -16.37 -32.38 1.44
C LYS A 298 -16.13 -33.81 1.00
N ARG A 299 -16.93 -34.72 1.52
CA ARG A 299 -16.91 -36.13 1.13
C ARG A 299 -17.01 -36.29 -0.38
N GLU A 300 -16.28 -37.24 -0.94
CA GLU A 300 -16.32 -37.61 -2.35
C GLU A 300 -16.06 -36.39 -3.28
N SER A 301 -15.32 -35.35 -2.78
CA SER A 301 -14.99 -34.18 -3.57
C SER A 301 -13.73 -34.41 -4.40
N HIS A 302 -13.74 -33.88 -5.63
CA HIS A 302 -12.64 -33.99 -6.58
C HIS A 302 -12.17 -32.63 -7.05
N SER A 303 -10.86 -32.51 -7.28
CA SER A 303 -10.23 -31.34 -7.89
C SER A 303 -10.57 -30.01 -7.21
N VAL A 304 -10.70 -30.01 -5.89
CA VAL A 304 -10.90 -28.79 -5.09
C VAL A 304 -9.65 -27.94 -5.21
N SER A 305 -9.75 -26.81 -5.89
CA SER A 305 -8.61 -25.92 -6.13
C SER A 305 -8.30 -25.06 -4.92
N GLY A 306 -7.01 -24.83 -4.70
CA GLY A 306 -6.52 -23.90 -3.69
C GLY A 306 -5.05 -23.61 -3.87
N GLN A 307 -4.59 -22.57 -3.19
CA GLN A 307 -3.24 -22.08 -3.27
C GLN A 307 -2.64 -21.96 -1.87
N VAL A 308 -1.35 -22.23 -1.75
CA VAL A 308 -0.57 -22.00 -0.53
C VAL A 308 0.62 -21.12 -0.91
N VAL A 309 0.81 -20.02 -0.19
CA VAL A 309 1.80 -18.99 -0.53
C VAL A 309 2.87 -18.90 0.55
N PHE A 310 4.13 -18.95 0.12
CA PHE A 310 5.28 -18.78 1.00
C PHE A 310 6.10 -17.57 0.59
N ALA A 311 6.64 -16.83 1.57
CA ALA A 311 7.68 -15.83 1.34
C ALA A 311 9.03 -16.46 1.71
N ALA A 312 9.94 -16.65 0.74
CA ALA A 312 11.19 -17.37 0.95
C ALA A 312 12.34 -16.71 0.19
N PRO A 313 13.61 -17.10 0.43
CA PRO A 313 14.74 -16.56 -0.30
C PRO A 313 14.51 -16.60 -1.81
N ALA A 314 14.91 -15.52 -2.50
CA ALA A 314 14.82 -15.45 -3.95
C ALA A 314 15.77 -16.45 -4.63
N LYS A 315 15.43 -16.84 -5.88
CA LYS A 315 16.26 -17.69 -6.74
C LYS A 315 16.51 -19.10 -6.19
N LEU A 316 15.59 -19.65 -5.40
CA LEU A 316 15.63 -21.08 -5.08
C LEU A 316 15.50 -21.89 -6.37
N GLN A 317 16.29 -22.97 -6.47
CA GLN A 317 16.22 -23.93 -7.57
C GLN A 317 15.27 -25.10 -7.24
N THR A 318 15.05 -25.32 -5.94
CA THR A 318 14.18 -26.36 -5.42
C THR A 318 13.39 -25.84 -4.24
N LEU A 319 12.18 -26.36 -4.08
CA LEU A 319 11.37 -26.20 -2.87
C LEU A 319 11.20 -27.54 -2.18
N THR A 320 11.29 -27.57 -0.86
CA THR A 320 10.90 -28.74 -0.08
C THR A 320 9.60 -28.46 0.65
N LEU A 321 8.51 -29.07 0.21
CA LEU A 321 7.20 -28.97 0.84
C LEU A 321 7.05 -30.04 1.91
N GLY A 322 6.72 -29.63 3.13
CA GLY A 322 6.48 -30.51 4.26
C GLY A 322 5.00 -30.60 4.57
N PHE A 323 4.50 -31.80 4.79
CA PHE A 323 3.11 -32.05 5.24
C PHE A 323 3.14 -32.67 6.64
N ARG A 324 2.44 -32.07 7.59
CA ARG A 324 2.32 -32.54 8.98
C ARG A 324 0.97 -33.18 9.18
N SER A 325 0.93 -34.38 9.78
CA SER A 325 -0.34 -35.07 10.08
C SER A 325 -1.21 -34.33 11.09
N GLN A 326 -0.60 -33.61 12.03
CA GLN A 326 -1.20 -32.74 13.05
C GLN A 326 -0.16 -31.78 13.58
N SER A 327 -0.56 -30.77 14.39
CA SER A 327 0.39 -29.92 15.09
C SER A 327 1.34 -30.77 15.95
N GLY A 328 2.64 -30.76 15.60
CA GLY A 328 3.65 -31.59 16.26
C GLY A 328 3.79 -33.03 15.78
N GLY A 329 2.98 -33.49 14.82
CA GLY A 329 3.09 -34.82 14.21
C GLY A 329 4.27 -34.94 13.23
N PRO A 330 4.58 -36.17 12.75
CA PRO A 330 5.65 -36.41 11.79
C PRO A 330 5.40 -35.64 10.49
N GLN A 331 6.44 -34.99 9.95
CA GLN A 331 6.40 -34.25 8.71
C GLN A 331 6.96 -35.11 7.57
N GLN A 332 6.19 -35.22 6.49
CA GLN A 332 6.64 -35.80 5.24
C GLN A 332 7.14 -34.69 4.32
N ASN A 333 8.33 -34.85 3.75
CA ASN A 333 8.97 -33.82 2.92
C ASN A 333 9.01 -34.27 1.45
N TYR A 334 8.67 -33.35 0.55
CA TYR A 334 8.63 -33.56 -0.89
C TYR A 334 9.44 -32.46 -1.58
N VAL A 335 10.45 -32.85 -2.35
CA VAL A 335 11.29 -31.92 -3.11
C VAL A 335 10.69 -31.70 -4.48
N VAL A 336 10.57 -30.43 -4.89
CA VAL A 336 10.12 -30.02 -6.23
C VAL A 336 11.15 -29.07 -6.85
N ASN A 337 11.39 -29.21 -8.14
CA ASN A 337 12.30 -28.36 -8.91
C ASN A 337 11.57 -27.15 -9.47
N LEU A 338 12.29 -26.03 -9.61
CA LEU A 338 11.81 -24.76 -10.17
C LEU A 338 12.49 -24.46 -11.50
#